data_6714a273c92d25b80f55d687ee0fe2fe
#
_entry.id   6714a273c92d25b80f55d687ee0fe2fe
#
_cell.length_a   1.000
_cell.length_b   1.000
_cell.length_c   1.000
_cell.angle_alpha   90.00
_cell.angle_beta   90.00
_cell.angle_gamma   90.00
#
_symmetry.space_group_name_H-M   'P 1'
#
loop_
_entity.id
_entity.type
_entity.pdbx_description
1 polymer ?
#
loop_
_entity_poly.entity_id
_entity_poly.type
_entity_poly.pdbx_seq_one_letter_code
_entity_poly.pdbx_strand_id
1 'polypeptide(L)'
;MSKKKSKEKYPIATISAIVVIVLLVLTFLCISKPLDTKSYKIESRKSEVAAYKEKNTDYIVDGWLKVQGTNIDYPVIISTDDVSINNMLDDFTWKEENPKELTKRTVIYGHNFKNISSTPLITDSTHSRFEQLISFIYYDFAKDNQFIQYTKDGVDYLFQIFSVSLIDDYDLIQSGYLDEEELKDYLKKSLDDSYFKYDIDVDENDKIITLITCTRFFGGLKSTRFKIDGKLLEKDEKAILSKVSTKSNYQEIEEILKGGKSNEKTA
;
A
#
# COMPACT_ATOMS: atom_id res chain seq x y z
N MET A 1 50.95 34.67 -53.12
CA MET A 1 50.30 33.34 -53.28
C MET A 1 49.35 33.14 -52.11
N SER A 2 48.03 33.35 -52.32
CA SER A 2 47.00 33.18 -51.27
C SER A 2 46.44 31.77 -51.38
N LYS A 3 46.56 30.94 -50.32
CA LYS A 3 45.98 29.61 -50.25
C LYS A 3 44.47 29.77 -49.88
N LYS A 4 43.59 29.50 -50.83
CA LYS A 4 42.15 29.39 -50.66
C LYS A 4 41.86 28.12 -49.83
N LYS A 5 41.40 28.24 -48.57
CA LYS A 5 40.88 27.12 -47.79
C LYS A 5 39.55 26.66 -48.42
N SER A 6 39.50 25.45 -48.96
CA SER A 6 38.27 24.82 -49.38
C SER A 6 37.40 24.49 -48.13
N LYS A 7 36.20 25.01 -48.08
CA LYS A 7 35.19 24.56 -47.09
C LYS A 7 34.65 23.22 -47.55
N GLU A 8 35.00 22.14 -46.85
CA GLU A 8 34.37 20.85 -47.05
C GLU A 8 32.87 20.97 -46.67
N LYS A 9 32.03 20.77 -47.70
CA LYS A 9 30.57 20.68 -47.51
C LYS A 9 30.26 19.20 -47.23
N TYR A 10 29.87 18.88 -45.99
CA TYR A 10 29.31 17.57 -45.67
C TYR A 10 28.04 17.34 -46.50
N PRO A 11 27.88 16.14 -47.12
CA PRO A 11 26.67 15.87 -47.89
C PRO A 11 25.45 15.85 -46.98
N ILE A 12 24.31 16.37 -47.46
CA ILE A 12 23.05 16.54 -46.71
C ILE A 12 22.63 15.21 -46.03
N ALA A 13 22.94 14.06 -46.66
CA ALA A 13 22.70 12.72 -46.12
C ALA A 13 23.41 12.44 -44.79
N THR A 14 24.64 12.95 -44.60
CA THR A 14 25.40 12.77 -43.37
C THR A 14 24.86 13.66 -42.24
N ILE A 15 24.35 14.86 -42.54
CA ILE A 15 23.77 15.76 -41.58
C ILE A 15 22.43 15.18 -41.11
N SER A 16 21.58 14.62 -42.01
CA SER A 16 20.33 13.98 -41.62
C SER A 16 20.53 12.72 -40.76
N ALA A 17 21.54 11.90 -41.06
CA ALA A 17 21.86 10.73 -40.25
C ALA A 17 22.28 11.11 -38.81
N ILE A 18 23.09 12.16 -38.67
CA ILE A 18 23.51 12.67 -37.35
C ILE A 18 22.31 13.21 -36.55
N VAL A 19 21.40 13.92 -37.18
CA VAL A 19 20.18 14.44 -36.52
C VAL A 19 19.29 13.29 -36.04
N VAL A 20 19.12 12.24 -36.85
CA VAL A 20 18.33 11.06 -36.46
C VAL A 20 18.99 10.34 -35.28
N ILE A 21 20.29 10.14 -35.29
CA ILE A 21 21.06 9.51 -34.18
C ILE A 21 20.91 10.37 -32.91
N VAL A 22 21.05 11.69 -32.99
CA VAL A 22 20.88 12.60 -31.84
C VAL A 22 19.47 12.53 -31.28
N LEU A 23 18.45 12.49 -32.15
CA LEU A 23 17.06 12.33 -31.72
C LEU A 23 16.81 10.98 -31.03
N LEU A 24 17.38 9.89 -31.57
CA LEU A 24 17.28 8.56 -30.95
C LEU A 24 18.00 8.50 -29.59
N VAL A 25 19.15 9.13 -29.46
CA VAL A 25 19.88 9.23 -28.19
C VAL A 25 19.10 10.09 -27.19
N LEU A 26 18.52 11.21 -27.62
CA LEU A 26 17.71 12.05 -26.75
C LEU A 26 16.42 11.35 -26.31
N THR A 27 15.75 10.61 -27.20
CA THR A 27 14.58 9.79 -26.83
C THR A 27 14.96 8.67 -25.89
N PHE A 28 16.09 7.98 -26.11
CA PHE A 28 16.62 6.97 -25.20
C PHE A 28 16.96 7.55 -23.82
N LEU A 29 17.61 8.71 -23.75
CA LEU A 29 17.91 9.42 -22.50
C LEU A 29 16.65 9.95 -21.79
N CYS A 30 15.60 10.30 -22.53
CA CYS A 30 14.31 10.67 -21.94
C CYS A 30 13.54 9.47 -21.38
N ILE A 31 13.66 8.29 -22.03
CA ILE A 31 13.02 7.04 -21.59
C ILE A 31 13.81 6.42 -20.42
N SER A 32 15.12 6.60 -20.38
CA SER A 32 16.01 6.12 -19.33
C SER A 32 16.22 7.11 -18.18
N LYS A 33 15.25 8.00 -17.90
CA LYS A 33 15.28 8.70 -16.61
C LYS A 33 15.32 7.63 -15.53
N PRO A 34 16.38 7.58 -14.69
CA PRO A 34 16.35 6.65 -13.56
C PRO A 34 15.09 6.94 -12.77
N LEU A 35 14.28 5.91 -12.48
CA LEU A 35 13.25 6.01 -11.45
C LEU A 35 13.92 6.66 -10.24
N ASP A 36 13.26 7.65 -9.66
CA ASP A 36 13.76 8.28 -8.44
C ASP A 36 13.91 7.18 -7.40
N THR A 37 15.13 6.67 -7.26
CA THR A 37 15.47 5.52 -6.41
C THR A 37 15.58 5.93 -4.95
N LYS A 38 14.79 6.93 -4.55
CA LYS A 38 14.75 7.35 -3.16
C LYS A 38 14.20 6.21 -2.32
N SER A 39 15.09 5.57 -1.58
CA SER A 39 14.73 4.50 -0.65
C SER A 39 13.86 5.05 0.47
N TYR A 40 12.77 4.36 0.79
CA TYR A 40 11.97 4.63 1.98
C TYR A 40 12.82 4.44 3.23
N LYS A 41 12.69 5.36 4.19
CA LYS A 41 13.41 5.28 5.48
C LYS A 41 12.44 4.94 6.58
N ILE A 42 12.77 3.90 7.33
CA ILE A 42 12.05 3.54 8.54
C ILE A 42 12.19 4.67 9.57
N GLU A 43 11.07 5.07 10.13
CA GLU A 43 10.99 5.95 11.29
C GLU A 43 10.62 5.11 12.51
N SER A 44 11.61 4.76 13.34
CA SER A 44 11.38 3.87 14.48
C SER A 44 10.30 4.42 15.42
N ARG A 45 9.40 3.53 15.86
CA ARG A 45 8.31 3.83 16.80
C ARG A 45 8.50 3.13 18.16
N LYS A 46 9.72 2.72 18.47
CA LYS A 46 10.03 2.01 19.73
C LYS A 46 9.72 2.85 20.96
N SER A 47 10.03 4.15 20.91
CA SER A 47 9.73 5.10 21.99
C SER A 47 8.23 5.30 22.17
N GLU A 48 7.49 5.39 21.07
CA GLU A 48 6.03 5.55 21.08
C GLU A 48 5.36 4.30 21.67
N VAL A 49 5.80 3.10 21.29
CA VAL A 49 5.32 1.83 21.86
C VAL A 49 5.56 1.82 23.36
N ALA A 50 6.77 2.18 23.84
CA ALA A 50 7.10 2.18 25.26
C ALA A 50 6.25 3.19 26.03
N ALA A 51 6.14 4.41 25.55
CA ALA A 51 5.36 5.47 26.18
C ALA A 51 3.86 5.13 26.20
N TYR A 52 3.34 4.50 25.13
CA TYR A 52 1.94 4.12 25.09
C TYR A 52 1.63 2.96 26.05
N LYS A 53 2.53 1.98 26.17
CA LYS A 53 2.43 0.89 27.16
C LYS A 53 2.41 1.41 28.60
N GLU A 54 3.27 2.37 28.91
CA GLU A 54 3.33 2.96 30.25
C GLU A 54 2.04 3.71 30.61
N LYS A 55 1.46 4.42 29.65
CA LYS A 55 0.27 5.26 29.86
C LYS A 55 -1.04 4.46 29.86
N ASN A 56 -1.11 3.34 29.15
CA ASN A 56 -2.35 2.58 28.90
C ASN A 56 -2.20 1.13 29.42
N THR A 57 -2.28 0.99 30.74
CA THR A 57 -2.10 -0.31 31.43
C THR A 57 -3.27 -1.28 31.23
N ASP A 58 -4.43 -0.77 30.77
CA ASP A 58 -5.63 -1.56 30.54
C ASP A 58 -5.61 -2.30 29.20
N TYR A 59 -4.63 -1.98 28.34
CA TYR A 59 -4.49 -2.60 27.04
C TYR A 59 -3.22 -3.44 26.94
N ILE A 60 -3.31 -4.55 26.23
CA ILE A 60 -2.13 -5.29 25.77
C ILE A 60 -1.66 -4.65 24.47
N VAL A 61 -0.65 -3.81 24.56
CA VAL A 61 -0.08 -3.14 23.38
C VAL A 61 0.90 -4.08 22.69
N ASP A 62 0.58 -4.52 21.48
CA ASP A 62 1.41 -5.41 20.65
C ASP A 62 2.53 -4.63 19.96
N GLY A 63 2.23 -3.47 19.40
CA GLY A 63 3.21 -2.69 18.66
C GLY A 63 2.67 -1.34 18.16
N TRP A 64 3.26 -0.88 17.06
CA TRP A 64 2.92 0.38 16.41
C TRP A 64 2.90 0.23 14.91
N LEU A 65 1.83 0.68 14.28
CA LEU A 65 1.63 0.66 12.84
C LEU A 65 1.80 2.06 12.25
N LYS A 66 2.56 2.16 11.14
CA LYS A 66 2.64 3.37 10.32
C LYS A 66 2.46 3.00 8.85
N VAL A 67 1.61 3.75 8.14
CA VAL A 67 1.35 3.53 6.71
C VAL A 67 1.78 4.75 5.91
N GLN A 68 2.65 4.54 4.93
CA GLN A 68 3.20 5.61 4.09
C GLN A 68 2.09 6.42 3.42
N GLY A 69 2.27 7.75 3.39
CA GLY A 69 1.37 8.68 2.71
C GLY A 69 0.05 8.97 3.43
N THR A 70 -0.18 8.35 4.60
CA THR A 70 -1.38 8.53 5.41
C THR A 70 -1.06 9.10 6.79
N ASN A 71 -2.09 9.48 7.56
CA ASN A 71 -1.97 9.80 8.98
C ASN A 71 -2.05 8.55 9.88
N ILE A 72 -2.11 7.34 9.30
CA ILE A 72 -2.09 6.10 10.08
C ILE A 72 -0.71 5.94 10.71
N ASP A 73 -0.63 6.27 11.99
CA ASP A 73 0.56 6.22 12.83
C ASP A 73 0.08 5.97 14.26
N TYR A 74 -0.33 4.70 14.54
CA TYR A 74 -1.14 4.32 15.69
C TYR A 74 -0.60 3.11 16.43
N PRO A 75 -0.90 2.99 17.75
CA PRO A 75 -0.66 1.76 18.49
C PRO A 75 -1.49 0.61 17.94
N VAL A 76 -0.93 -0.59 18.04
CA VAL A 76 -1.63 -1.85 17.76
C VAL A 76 -1.84 -2.55 19.09
N ILE A 77 -3.10 -2.81 19.42
CA ILE A 77 -3.48 -3.48 20.67
C ILE A 77 -4.02 -4.89 20.38
N ILE A 78 -3.96 -5.76 21.37
CA ILE A 78 -4.64 -7.05 21.30
C ILE A 78 -6.09 -6.83 21.69
N SER A 79 -7.00 -7.15 20.77
CA SER A 79 -8.44 -7.11 21.04
C SER A 79 -8.79 -8.23 22.03
N THR A 80 -9.39 -7.83 23.14
CA THR A 80 -10.26 -8.71 23.94
C THR A 80 -11.70 -8.38 23.58
N ASP A 81 -12.64 -9.28 23.80
CA ASP A 81 -14.05 -9.20 23.34
C ASP A 81 -14.74 -7.85 23.60
N ASP A 82 -14.25 -7.09 24.58
CA ASP A 82 -14.81 -5.78 24.96
C ASP A 82 -14.11 -4.57 24.27
N VAL A 83 -12.88 -4.72 23.80
CA VAL A 83 -12.04 -3.57 23.38
C VAL A 83 -12.43 -3.05 22.00
N SER A 84 -12.72 -3.93 21.05
CA SER A 84 -13.02 -3.54 19.66
C SER A 84 -14.37 -2.84 19.51
N ILE A 85 -15.33 -3.14 20.39
CA ILE A 85 -16.70 -2.63 20.34
C ILE A 85 -16.87 -1.37 21.20
N ASN A 86 -16.27 -1.34 22.40
CA ASN A 86 -16.47 -0.27 23.36
C ASN A 86 -15.64 0.99 23.08
N ASN A 87 -14.50 0.85 22.36
CA ASN A 87 -13.59 1.96 22.08
C ASN A 87 -13.58 2.35 20.59
N MET A 88 -14.74 2.37 19.96
CA MET A 88 -14.91 2.75 18.55
C MET A 88 -14.43 4.18 18.22
N LEU A 89 -14.26 5.03 19.23
CA LEU A 89 -13.89 6.44 19.09
C LEU A 89 -12.38 6.68 19.27
N ASP A 90 -11.63 5.67 19.74
CA ASP A 90 -10.21 5.83 20.00
C ASP A 90 -9.36 5.63 18.72
N ASP A 91 -8.28 6.38 18.63
CA ASP A 91 -7.33 6.30 17.53
C ASP A 91 -6.31 5.17 17.79
N PHE A 92 -6.74 3.93 17.58
CA PHE A 92 -5.89 2.75 17.62
C PHE A 92 -6.31 1.73 16.57
N THR A 93 -5.45 0.75 16.36
CA THR A 93 -5.68 -0.43 15.56
C THR A 93 -5.60 -1.67 16.44
N TRP A 94 -6.15 -2.80 15.99
CA TRP A 94 -6.14 -4.01 16.81
C TRP A 94 -5.83 -5.28 16.04
N LYS A 95 -5.43 -6.31 16.77
CA LYS A 95 -5.24 -7.69 16.34
C LYS A 95 -6.06 -8.60 17.25
N GLU A 96 -6.49 -9.73 16.73
CA GLU A 96 -7.18 -10.76 17.51
C GLU A 96 -6.19 -11.76 18.13
N GLU A 97 -4.99 -11.85 17.61
CA GLU A 97 -3.96 -12.78 18.03
C GLU A 97 -2.79 -12.10 18.70
N ASN A 98 -2.23 -12.75 19.71
CA ASN A 98 -1.08 -12.28 20.46
C ASN A 98 0.12 -13.25 20.38
N PRO A 99 0.70 -13.48 19.18
CA PRO A 99 1.91 -14.29 19.08
C PRO A 99 3.12 -13.53 19.63
N LYS A 100 4.05 -14.26 20.23
CA LYS A 100 5.32 -13.67 20.69
C LYS A 100 6.17 -13.17 19.52
N GLU A 101 6.11 -13.86 18.39
CA GLU A 101 6.88 -13.54 17.20
C GLU A 101 5.97 -13.08 16.05
N LEU A 102 6.57 -12.45 15.05
CA LEU A 102 5.86 -12.11 13.82
C LEU A 102 5.46 -13.38 13.08
N THR A 103 4.18 -13.62 12.95
CA THR A 103 3.60 -14.79 12.26
C THR A 103 3.81 -14.74 10.75
N LYS A 104 3.54 -15.85 10.04
CA LYS A 104 3.52 -15.88 8.57
C LYS A 104 2.55 -14.86 8.00
N ARG A 105 1.39 -14.66 8.64
CA ARG A 105 0.46 -13.58 8.31
C ARG A 105 0.03 -12.86 9.59
N THR A 106 0.26 -11.56 9.63
CA THR A 106 -0.19 -10.65 10.70
C THR A 106 -1.37 -9.85 10.18
N VAL A 107 -2.54 -9.98 10.79
CA VAL A 107 -3.75 -9.24 10.41
C VAL A 107 -3.98 -8.12 11.40
N ILE A 108 -4.11 -6.89 10.91
CA ILE A 108 -4.39 -5.70 11.71
C ILE A 108 -5.66 -5.03 11.19
N TYR A 109 -6.58 -4.78 12.11
CA TYR A 109 -7.86 -4.14 11.85
C TYR A 109 -7.87 -2.70 12.33
N GLY A 110 -8.69 -1.88 11.70
CA GLY A 110 -8.97 -0.53 12.14
C GLY A 110 -10.34 -0.05 11.67
N HIS A 111 -10.99 0.79 12.48
CA HIS A 111 -12.31 1.32 12.16
C HIS A 111 -12.26 2.32 11.00
N ASN A 112 -13.35 2.34 10.23
CA ASN A 112 -13.63 3.34 9.21
C ASN A 112 -15.11 3.69 9.21
N PHE A 113 -15.42 4.96 9.44
CA PHE A 113 -16.78 5.50 9.48
C PHE A 113 -17.09 6.40 8.30
N LYS A 114 -16.12 6.63 7.42
CA LYS A 114 -16.26 7.50 6.25
C LYS A 114 -16.54 6.71 4.99
N ASN A 115 -17.31 7.32 4.12
CA ASN A 115 -17.47 6.82 2.75
C ASN A 115 -16.24 7.19 1.91
N ILE A 116 -16.08 6.52 0.78
CA ILE A 116 -15.10 6.92 -0.23
C ILE A 116 -15.41 8.35 -0.70
N SER A 117 -14.35 9.14 -0.74
CA SER A 117 -14.33 10.46 -1.35
C SER A 117 -13.97 10.33 -2.84
N SER A 118 -14.28 11.37 -3.63
CA SER A 118 -13.80 11.49 -5.02
C SER A 118 -12.30 11.72 -5.13
N THR A 119 -11.63 11.99 -4.02
CA THR A 119 -10.17 12.18 -3.91
C THR A 119 -9.62 11.43 -2.70
N PRO A 120 -8.31 11.11 -2.66
CA PRO A 120 -7.70 10.52 -1.49
C PRO A 120 -7.96 11.32 -0.22
N LEU A 121 -8.31 10.65 0.88
CA LEU A 121 -8.68 11.26 2.16
C LEU A 121 -7.51 11.88 2.93
N ILE A 122 -6.29 11.75 2.42
CA ILE A 122 -5.06 12.26 3.03
C ILE A 122 -4.98 13.78 3.18
N THR A 123 -5.81 14.52 2.45
CA THR A 123 -5.86 15.99 2.52
C THR A 123 -6.69 16.51 3.68
N ASP A 124 -7.46 15.65 4.34
CA ASP A 124 -8.34 16.01 5.44
C ASP A 124 -7.79 15.45 6.76
N SER A 125 -7.24 16.33 7.59
CA SER A 125 -6.69 15.97 8.91
C SER A 125 -7.73 15.50 9.91
N THR A 126 -9.03 15.65 9.61
CA THR A 126 -10.11 15.13 10.45
C THR A 126 -10.33 13.64 10.28
N HIS A 127 -9.77 13.02 9.23
CA HIS A 127 -9.82 11.58 9.05
C HIS A 127 -8.81 10.88 9.95
N SER A 128 -9.32 10.07 10.85
CA SER A 128 -8.57 9.29 11.83
C SER A 128 -8.72 7.79 11.60
N ARG A 129 -8.10 6.97 12.43
CA ARG A 129 -8.19 5.50 12.38
C ARG A 129 -7.72 4.98 11.01
N PHE A 130 -8.43 3.99 10.44
CA PHE A 130 -8.16 3.48 9.10
C PHE A 130 -8.93 4.20 7.98
N GLU A 131 -9.54 5.33 8.25
CA GLU A 131 -10.30 6.07 7.23
C GLU A 131 -9.43 6.43 6.01
N GLN A 132 -8.16 6.79 6.21
CA GLN A 132 -7.26 7.10 5.12
C GLN A 132 -6.72 5.87 4.36
N LEU A 133 -6.90 4.65 4.90
CA LEU A 133 -6.48 3.42 4.21
C LEU A 133 -7.16 3.29 2.83
N ILE A 134 -8.41 3.73 2.72
CA ILE A 134 -9.16 3.72 1.46
C ILE A 134 -8.48 4.54 0.35
N SER A 135 -7.60 5.46 0.68
CA SER A 135 -6.85 6.24 -0.31
C SER A 135 -6.04 5.37 -1.27
N PHE A 136 -5.67 4.16 -0.86
CA PHE A 136 -4.98 3.20 -1.72
C PHE A 136 -5.86 2.63 -2.86
N ILE A 137 -7.15 2.93 -2.91
CA ILE A 137 -7.97 2.60 -4.08
C ILE A 137 -7.63 3.46 -5.31
N TYR A 138 -7.03 4.62 -5.09
CA TYR A 138 -6.60 5.52 -6.16
C TYR A 138 -5.24 5.10 -6.68
N TYR A 139 -5.16 4.81 -7.97
CA TYR A 139 -3.94 4.31 -8.62
C TYR A 139 -2.69 5.19 -8.35
N ASP A 140 -2.82 6.50 -8.53
CA ASP A 140 -1.67 7.40 -8.33
C ASP A 140 -1.20 7.42 -6.87
N PHE A 141 -2.13 7.32 -5.92
CA PHE A 141 -1.78 7.22 -4.51
C PHE A 141 -1.09 5.88 -4.19
N ALA A 142 -1.67 4.77 -4.63
CA ALA A 142 -1.13 3.42 -4.40
C ALA A 142 0.25 3.23 -5.04
N LYS A 143 0.48 3.80 -6.22
CA LYS A 143 1.74 3.76 -6.94
C LYS A 143 2.88 4.45 -6.18
N ASP A 144 2.59 5.58 -5.54
CA ASP A 144 3.58 6.43 -4.89
C ASP A 144 3.77 6.12 -3.39
N ASN A 145 2.88 5.31 -2.80
CA ASN A 145 2.89 4.94 -1.38
C ASN A 145 2.80 3.42 -1.24
N GLN A 146 3.93 2.75 -1.01
CA GLN A 146 3.98 1.28 -1.07
C GLN A 146 4.47 0.63 0.22
N PHE A 147 4.69 1.40 1.30
CA PHE A 147 5.33 0.85 2.50
C PHE A 147 4.44 0.91 3.73
N ILE A 148 4.46 -0.18 4.47
CA ILE A 148 3.83 -0.33 5.79
C ILE A 148 4.95 -0.64 6.79
N GLN A 149 5.06 0.16 7.83
CA GLN A 149 5.99 -0.07 8.93
C GLN A 149 5.23 -0.63 10.13
N TYR A 150 5.77 -1.67 10.74
CA TYR A 150 5.26 -2.24 11.97
C TYR A 150 6.39 -2.41 12.98
N THR A 151 6.28 -1.71 14.12
CA THR A 151 7.26 -1.82 15.21
C THR A 151 6.69 -2.73 16.29
N LYS A 152 7.36 -3.84 16.57
CA LYS A 152 6.96 -4.84 17.58
C LYS A 152 8.18 -5.35 18.33
N ASP A 153 8.08 -5.47 19.65
CA ASP A 153 9.12 -6.03 20.54
C ASP A 153 10.52 -5.45 20.29
N GLY A 154 10.59 -4.14 20.06
CA GLY A 154 11.84 -3.44 19.83
C GLY A 154 12.45 -3.66 18.44
N VAL A 155 11.72 -4.27 17.52
CA VAL A 155 12.12 -4.45 16.11
C VAL A 155 11.21 -3.65 15.21
N ASP A 156 11.80 -2.94 14.24
CA ASP A 156 11.09 -2.23 13.19
C ASP A 156 11.05 -3.12 11.94
N TYR A 157 9.87 -3.56 11.56
CA TYR A 157 9.60 -4.34 10.36
C TYR A 157 9.10 -3.40 9.26
N LEU A 158 9.50 -3.65 8.03
CA LEU A 158 9.04 -2.92 6.85
C LEU A 158 8.43 -3.88 5.85
N PHE A 159 7.21 -3.58 5.44
CA PHE A 159 6.50 -4.37 4.43
C PHE A 159 6.28 -3.53 3.19
N GLN A 160 6.37 -4.16 2.01
CA GLN A 160 6.02 -3.56 0.74
C GLN A 160 4.69 -4.10 0.24
N ILE A 161 3.78 -3.20 -0.11
CA ILE A 161 2.42 -3.53 -0.56
C ILE A 161 2.49 -4.27 -1.90
N PHE A 162 1.80 -5.40 -1.99
CA PHE A 162 1.65 -6.19 -3.22
C PHE A 162 0.19 -6.40 -3.65
N SER A 163 -0.78 -6.09 -2.78
CA SER A 163 -2.20 -6.27 -3.09
C SER A 163 -3.06 -5.20 -2.43
N VAL A 164 -4.04 -4.70 -3.19
CA VAL A 164 -5.09 -3.77 -2.73
C VAL A 164 -6.41 -4.23 -3.32
N SER A 165 -7.40 -4.54 -2.49
CA SER A 165 -8.67 -5.11 -2.93
C SER A 165 -9.85 -4.71 -2.05
N LEU A 166 -11.04 -4.84 -2.62
CA LEU A 166 -12.31 -4.89 -1.88
C LEU A 166 -12.74 -6.35 -1.79
N ILE A 167 -13.11 -6.81 -0.62
CA ILE A 167 -13.53 -8.17 -0.35
C ILE A 167 -14.89 -8.17 0.36
N ASP A 168 -15.67 -9.23 0.17
CA ASP A 168 -16.90 -9.42 0.92
C ASP A 168 -16.61 -9.93 2.34
N ASP A 169 -17.49 -9.62 3.30
CA ASP A 169 -17.36 -10.04 4.70
C ASP A 169 -17.26 -11.58 4.85
N TYR A 170 -17.89 -12.33 3.96
CA TYR A 170 -17.89 -13.79 3.98
C TYR A 170 -16.60 -14.43 3.48
N ASP A 171 -15.82 -13.70 2.71
CA ASP A 171 -14.43 -14.05 2.37
C ASP A 171 -13.48 -13.68 3.51
N LEU A 172 -14.05 -13.56 4.70
CA LEU A 172 -13.33 -13.18 5.90
C LEU A 172 -12.10 -14.05 6.04
N ILE A 173 -11.09 -13.37 5.88
CA ILE A 173 -9.76 -13.70 6.25
C ILE A 173 -9.87 -14.31 7.63
N GLN A 174 -9.83 -15.63 7.66
CA GLN A 174 -9.68 -16.29 8.93
C GLN A 174 -8.46 -15.65 9.58
N SER A 175 -8.70 -14.92 10.68
CA SER A 175 -7.63 -14.50 11.55
C SER A 175 -6.95 -15.80 11.95
N GLY A 176 -5.63 -15.86 11.91
CA GLY A 176 -4.97 -17.01 12.44
C GLY A 176 -3.82 -17.56 11.64
N TYR A 177 -3.26 -18.57 12.23
CA TYR A 177 -2.16 -19.31 11.68
C TYR A 177 -2.62 -20.06 10.43
N LEU A 178 -2.15 -19.60 9.28
CA LEU A 178 -2.26 -20.35 8.04
C LEU A 178 -1.09 -21.34 7.97
N ASP A 179 -1.37 -22.57 7.60
CA ASP A 179 -0.32 -23.46 7.15
C ASP A 179 0.22 -23.03 5.77
N GLU A 180 1.19 -23.75 5.26
CA GLU A 180 1.86 -23.38 4.00
C GLU A 180 0.91 -23.45 2.79
N GLU A 181 0.02 -24.45 2.73
CA GLU A 181 -0.95 -24.63 1.65
C GLU A 181 -2.03 -23.54 1.71
N GLU A 182 -2.56 -23.29 2.90
CA GLU A 182 -3.53 -22.22 3.16
C GLU A 182 -2.96 -20.83 2.82
N LEU A 183 -1.69 -20.59 3.17
CA LEU A 183 -1.02 -19.33 2.84
C LEU A 183 -0.84 -19.17 1.31
N LYS A 184 -0.49 -20.26 0.62
CA LYS A 184 -0.36 -20.26 -0.83
C LYS A 184 -1.67 -19.95 -1.53
N ASP A 185 -2.78 -20.55 -1.09
CA ASP A 185 -4.11 -20.29 -1.62
C ASP A 185 -4.55 -18.85 -1.32
N TYR A 186 -4.28 -18.37 -0.11
CA TYR A 186 -4.50 -16.98 0.28
C TYR A 186 -3.76 -16.01 -0.63
N LEU A 187 -2.46 -16.24 -0.85
CA LEU A 187 -1.64 -15.37 -1.70
C LEU A 187 -2.15 -15.34 -3.13
N LYS A 188 -2.48 -16.50 -3.69
CA LYS A 188 -3.06 -16.57 -5.03
C LYS A 188 -4.34 -15.75 -5.12
N LYS A 189 -5.28 -15.95 -4.18
CA LYS A 189 -6.53 -15.18 -4.13
C LYS A 189 -6.24 -13.68 -3.96
N SER A 190 -5.34 -13.29 -3.08
CA SER A 190 -4.99 -11.90 -2.84
C SER A 190 -4.40 -11.23 -4.09
N LEU A 191 -3.53 -11.93 -4.81
CA LEU A 191 -2.98 -11.45 -6.08
C LEU A 191 -4.06 -11.36 -7.16
N ASP A 192 -4.97 -12.33 -7.24
CA ASP A 192 -6.05 -12.35 -8.23
C ASP A 192 -7.06 -11.21 -8.00
N ASP A 193 -7.47 -10.98 -6.76
CA ASP A 193 -8.44 -9.96 -6.37
C ASP A 193 -7.88 -8.53 -6.39
N SER A 194 -6.56 -8.38 -6.32
CA SER A 194 -5.92 -7.05 -6.31
C SER A 194 -6.30 -6.23 -7.55
N TYR A 195 -6.62 -4.96 -7.35
CA TYR A 195 -6.85 -3.98 -8.43
C TYR A 195 -5.59 -3.57 -9.16
N PHE A 196 -4.43 -3.75 -8.50
CA PHE A 196 -3.13 -3.35 -9.03
C PHE A 196 -2.20 -4.55 -9.11
N LYS A 197 -1.37 -4.54 -10.14
CA LYS A 197 -0.23 -5.43 -10.26
C LYS A 197 1.02 -4.66 -9.83
N TYR A 198 1.59 -5.06 -8.71
CA TYR A 198 2.90 -4.63 -8.23
C TYR A 198 3.97 -5.57 -8.80
N ASP A 199 5.12 -5.03 -9.18
CA ASP A 199 6.28 -5.81 -9.64
C ASP A 199 7.08 -6.31 -8.42
N ILE A 200 6.44 -7.23 -7.67
CA ILE A 200 6.93 -7.81 -6.43
C ILE A 200 6.61 -9.31 -6.47
N ASP A 201 7.63 -10.12 -6.27
CA ASP A 201 7.45 -11.56 -6.09
C ASP A 201 7.09 -11.85 -4.63
N VAL A 202 6.07 -12.68 -4.44
CA VAL A 202 5.61 -13.13 -3.12
C VAL A 202 5.22 -14.60 -3.16
N ASP A 203 5.67 -15.35 -2.15
CA ASP A 203 5.38 -16.77 -2.02
C ASP A 203 5.06 -17.18 -0.56
N GLU A 204 4.79 -18.46 -0.33
CA GLU A 204 4.42 -19.04 0.96
C GLU A 204 5.55 -19.02 2.02
N ASN A 205 6.78 -18.68 1.61
CA ASN A 205 7.89 -18.51 2.55
C ASN A 205 7.92 -17.13 3.18
N ASP A 206 7.29 -16.17 2.54
CA ASP A 206 7.26 -14.78 2.98
C ASP A 206 6.41 -14.57 4.24
N LYS A 207 6.74 -13.55 5.01
CA LYS A 207 5.88 -13.02 6.07
C LYS A 207 5.06 -11.87 5.54
N ILE A 208 3.78 -11.86 5.88
CA ILE A 208 2.80 -10.92 5.32
C ILE A 208 2.13 -10.13 6.43
N ILE A 209 1.86 -8.86 6.15
CA ILE A 209 0.95 -8.03 6.91
C ILE A 209 -0.32 -7.79 6.09
N THR A 210 -1.47 -7.95 6.72
CA THR A 210 -2.78 -7.66 6.12
C THR A 210 -3.47 -6.56 6.94
N LEU A 211 -3.81 -5.45 6.29
CA LEU A 211 -4.59 -4.36 6.89
C LEU A 211 -6.02 -4.42 6.39
N ILE A 212 -6.99 -4.36 7.31
CA ILE A 212 -8.42 -4.49 6.99
C ILE A 212 -9.22 -3.39 7.64
N THR A 213 -10.14 -2.82 6.87
CA THR A 213 -11.12 -1.86 7.38
C THR A 213 -12.48 -2.04 6.71
N CYS A 214 -13.53 -1.59 7.38
CA CYS A 214 -14.86 -1.51 6.79
C CYS A 214 -14.89 -0.49 5.66
N THR A 215 -15.77 -0.69 4.68
CA THR A 215 -16.05 0.32 3.66
C THR A 215 -17.51 0.22 3.22
N ARG A 216 -18.06 1.34 2.75
CA ARG A 216 -19.37 1.43 2.13
C ARG A 216 -19.29 1.76 0.65
N PHE A 217 -18.21 1.32 0.01
CA PHE A 217 -17.94 1.64 -1.39
C PHE A 217 -19.10 1.23 -2.32
N PHE A 218 -19.67 0.05 -2.11
CA PHE A 218 -20.82 -0.45 -2.87
C PHE A 218 -22.19 -0.17 -2.21
N GLY A 219 -22.26 0.80 -1.30
CA GLY A 219 -23.46 1.15 -0.55
C GLY A 219 -23.51 0.54 0.86
N GLY A 220 -24.41 1.06 1.69
CA GLY A 220 -24.49 0.70 3.12
C GLY A 220 -25.07 -0.69 3.43
N LEU A 221 -25.62 -1.39 2.42
CA LEU A 221 -26.24 -2.71 2.60
C LEU A 221 -25.27 -3.86 2.30
N LYS A 222 -24.11 -3.58 1.70
CA LYS A 222 -23.09 -4.60 1.42
C LYS A 222 -22.00 -4.58 2.49
N SER A 223 -21.81 -5.70 3.13
CA SER A 223 -20.68 -5.95 4.03
C SER A 223 -19.39 -6.06 3.22
N THR A 224 -18.76 -4.93 2.93
CA THR A 224 -17.53 -4.89 2.16
C THR A 224 -16.37 -4.44 3.05
N ARG A 225 -15.22 -5.06 2.86
CA ARG A 225 -13.97 -4.69 3.53
C ARG A 225 -12.96 -4.19 2.50
N PHE A 226 -12.20 -3.21 2.90
CA PHE A 226 -11.01 -2.79 2.16
C PHE A 226 -9.79 -3.48 2.75
N LYS A 227 -9.03 -4.11 1.89
CA LYS A 227 -7.88 -4.94 2.28
C LYS A 227 -6.62 -4.49 1.56
N ILE A 228 -5.51 -4.43 2.30
CA ILE A 228 -4.16 -4.24 1.77
C ILE A 228 -3.27 -5.35 2.31
N ASP A 229 -2.49 -5.98 1.43
CA ASP A 229 -1.47 -6.94 1.84
C ASP A 229 -0.09 -6.41 1.49
N GLY A 230 0.85 -6.58 2.42
CA GLY A 230 2.26 -6.25 2.27
C GLY A 230 3.16 -7.43 2.60
N LYS A 231 4.22 -7.60 1.82
CA LYS A 231 5.31 -8.57 2.04
C LYS A 231 6.39 -7.94 2.91
N LEU A 232 6.90 -8.68 3.90
CA LEU A 232 8.05 -8.26 4.69
C LEU A 232 9.29 -8.13 3.80
N LEU A 233 9.94 -6.99 3.85
CA LEU A 233 11.25 -6.80 3.24
C LEU A 233 12.33 -7.40 4.14
N GLU A 234 13.24 -8.16 3.56
CA GLU A 234 14.40 -8.67 4.27
C GLU A 234 15.37 -7.53 4.63
N LYS A 235 16.19 -7.77 5.65
CA LYS A 235 17.06 -6.74 6.24
C LYS A 235 17.98 -6.05 5.24
N ASP A 236 18.41 -6.77 4.21
CA ASP A 236 19.33 -6.28 3.18
C ASP A 236 18.59 -5.83 1.91
N GLU A 237 17.27 -5.94 1.88
CA GLU A 237 16.44 -5.57 0.75
C GLU A 237 16.22 -4.06 0.72
N LYS A 238 16.37 -3.47 -0.46
CA LYS A 238 16.19 -2.01 -0.61
C LYS A 238 14.72 -1.66 -0.67
N ALA A 239 14.28 -0.78 0.22
CA ALA A 239 12.93 -0.24 0.23
C ALA A 239 12.73 0.78 -0.91
N ILE A 240 12.60 0.29 -2.14
CA ILE A 240 12.41 1.07 -3.36
C ILE A 240 11.00 0.80 -3.91
N LEU A 241 10.34 1.85 -4.44
CA LEU A 241 9.04 1.69 -5.08
C LEU A 241 9.14 0.70 -6.26
N SER A 242 8.25 -0.31 -6.26
CA SER A 242 8.07 -1.20 -7.39
C SER A 242 7.26 -0.54 -8.51
N LYS A 243 7.31 -1.09 -9.71
CA LYS A 243 6.39 -0.70 -10.76
C LYS A 243 4.99 -1.17 -10.41
N VAL A 244 4.00 -0.31 -10.68
CA VAL A 244 2.59 -0.62 -10.45
C VAL A 244 1.82 -0.37 -11.74
N SER A 245 0.87 -1.24 -12.05
CA SER A 245 -0.08 -1.06 -13.14
C SER A 245 -1.48 -1.48 -12.70
N THR A 246 -2.50 -0.91 -13.34
CA THR A 246 -3.89 -1.31 -13.10
C THR A 246 -4.19 -2.66 -13.74
N LYS A 247 -5.07 -3.44 -13.13
CA LYS A 247 -5.62 -4.67 -13.69
C LYS A 247 -7.00 -4.41 -14.31
N SER A 248 -7.50 -5.36 -15.08
CA SER A 248 -8.80 -5.22 -15.76
C SER A 248 -9.99 -5.03 -14.81
N ASN A 249 -9.95 -5.64 -13.62
CA ASN A 249 -10.97 -5.48 -12.57
C ASN A 249 -10.99 -4.09 -11.93
N TYR A 250 -9.98 -3.25 -12.19
CA TYR A 250 -9.96 -1.86 -11.71
C TYR A 250 -10.82 -0.91 -12.56
N GLN A 251 -11.21 -1.27 -13.78
CA GLN A 251 -11.98 -0.39 -14.66
C GLN A 251 -13.32 0.03 -14.06
N GLU A 252 -14.05 -0.91 -13.45
CA GLU A 252 -15.32 -0.61 -12.77
C GLU A 252 -15.11 0.36 -11.61
N ILE A 253 -14.06 0.12 -10.82
CA ILE A 253 -13.70 1.01 -9.70
C ILE A 253 -13.38 2.42 -10.20
N GLU A 254 -12.59 2.52 -11.26
CA GLU A 254 -12.20 3.80 -11.86
C GLU A 254 -13.40 4.58 -12.39
N GLU A 255 -14.37 3.91 -13.00
CA GLU A 255 -15.62 4.52 -13.47
C GLU A 255 -16.46 5.04 -12.30
N ILE A 256 -16.58 4.30 -11.20
CA ILE A 256 -17.27 4.75 -9.98
C ILE A 256 -16.56 5.98 -9.40
N LEU A 257 -15.25 5.97 -9.31
CA LEU A 257 -14.46 7.10 -8.79
C LEU A 257 -14.58 8.36 -9.66
N LYS A 258 -14.66 8.21 -10.99
CA LYS A 258 -14.84 9.32 -11.94
C LYS A 258 -16.28 9.84 -11.99
N GLY A 259 -17.25 8.95 -11.83
CA GLY A 259 -18.67 9.27 -12.02
C GLY A 259 -19.35 9.89 -10.80
N GLY A 260 -18.76 9.84 -9.62
CA GLY A 260 -19.31 10.41 -8.38
C GLY A 260 -20.70 9.86 -7.97
N LYS A 261 -21.15 8.76 -8.57
CA LYS A 261 -22.41 8.12 -8.29
C LYS A 261 -22.20 6.61 -8.11
N SER A 262 -21.99 6.17 -6.89
CA SER A 262 -22.52 4.85 -6.53
C SER A 262 -23.99 4.87 -6.89
N ASN A 263 -24.44 3.94 -7.73
CA ASN A 263 -25.87 3.77 -7.98
C ASN A 263 -26.56 3.48 -6.64
N GLU A 264 -27.05 4.51 -5.97
CA GLU A 264 -28.23 4.39 -5.12
C GLU A 264 -29.40 4.03 -6.03
N LYS A 265 -29.45 2.78 -6.45
CA LYS A 265 -30.72 2.17 -6.82
C LYS A 265 -31.38 1.75 -5.52
N THR A 266 -32.17 2.69 -5.03
CA THR A 266 -33.32 2.46 -4.18
C THR A 266 -34.04 1.16 -4.58
N ALA A 267 -34.18 0.26 -3.64
CA ALA A 267 -35.28 -0.67 -3.58
C ALA A 267 -35.89 -0.59 -2.18
#